data_f07d48ad21c1aeec7b8ca8714c320964
#
_entry.id   f07d48ad21c1aeec7b8ca8714c320964
#
_cell.length_a   1.000
_cell.length_b   1.000
_cell.length_c   1.000
_cell.angle_alpha   90.00
_cell.angle_beta   90.00
_cell.angle_gamma   90.00
#
_symmetry.space_group_name_H-M   'P 1'
#
loop_
_entity.id
_entity.type
_entity.pdbx_description
1 polymer ?
#
loop_
_entity_poly.entity_id
_entity_poly.type
_entity_poly.pdbx_seq_one_letter_code
_entity_poly.pdbx_strand_id
1 'polypeptide(L)'
;VEHLIKKGKKRIAHFRGPLLPQNSIDRFLGYRQALEENRIEYDKDLVFICDEINDSEGYDHMQQILDQKMDVDAVFAVADLPAVGAIKCLIENKVHIPEEVAVMGFSNWLISSLITPSLSTIDQPGELIGRKAFQVFLDESDAKKRKEPVVFKKYEIETTLIERKST
;
A
#
# COMPACT_ATOMS: atom_id res chain seq x y z
N VAL A 1 -3.97 -6.81 -0.01
CA VAL A 1 -3.59 -8.00 0.78
C VAL A 1 -4.38 -9.21 0.31
N GLU A 2 -5.70 -9.17 0.25
CA GLU A 2 -6.52 -10.30 -0.25
C GLU A 2 -6.06 -10.83 -1.61
N HIS A 3 -5.61 -9.97 -2.54
CA HIS A 3 -5.04 -10.39 -3.82
C HIS A 3 -3.82 -11.28 -3.63
N LEU A 4 -2.90 -10.93 -2.74
CA LEU A 4 -1.74 -11.76 -2.41
C LEU A 4 -2.16 -13.11 -1.81
N ILE A 5 -3.14 -13.09 -0.92
CA ILE A 5 -3.70 -14.31 -0.31
C ILE A 5 -4.35 -15.21 -1.37
N LYS A 6 -5.12 -14.64 -2.31
CA LYS A 6 -5.71 -15.38 -3.45
C LYS A 6 -4.65 -15.99 -4.37
N LYS A 7 -3.45 -15.40 -4.43
CA LYS A 7 -2.27 -15.95 -5.14
C LYS A 7 -1.53 -17.02 -4.31
N GLY A 8 -2.03 -17.38 -3.14
CA GLY A 8 -1.49 -18.44 -2.27
C GLY A 8 -0.45 -17.97 -1.26
N LYS A 9 -0.17 -16.66 -1.18
CA LYS A 9 0.78 -16.10 -0.22
C LYS A 9 0.20 -16.08 1.19
N LYS A 10 1.04 -16.39 2.20
CA LYS A 10 0.61 -16.56 3.61
C LYS A 10 1.48 -15.82 4.61
N ARG A 11 2.75 -15.58 4.29
CA ARG A 11 3.71 -14.87 5.13
C ARG A 11 3.97 -13.49 4.56
N ILE A 12 3.00 -12.59 4.74
CA ILE A 12 2.97 -11.27 4.09
C ILE A 12 3.58 -10.23 5.02
N ALA A 13 4.75 -9.70 4.68
CA ALA A 13 5.32 -8.55 5.37
C ALA A 13 4.58 -7.26 4.96
N HIS A 14 4.41 -6.35 5.91
CA HIS A 14 3.81 -5.05 5.65
C HIS A 14 4.81 -3.91 5.89
N PHE A 15 5.23 -3.25 4.82
CA PHE A 15 5.97 -2.00 4.89
C PHE A 15 4.96 -0.87 5.07
N ARG A 16 4.63 -0.59 6.33
CA ARG A 16 3.62 0.41 6.69
C ARG A 16 4.21 1.82 6.72
N GLY A 17 3.39 2.82 6.51
CA GLY A 17 3.81 4.22 6.71
C GLY A 17 3.84 4.63 8.19
N PRO A 18 4.17 5.91 8.45
CA PRO A 18 4.25 6.47 9.80
C PRO A 18 2.98 6.24 10.63
N LEU A 19 3.12 6.28 11.95
CA LEU A 19 2.06 5.90 12.88
C LEU A 19 0.88 6.88 12.95
N LEU A 20 1.10 8.15 12.61
CA LEU A 20 0.10 9.21 12.82
C LEU A 20 -0.82 9.51 11.62
N PRO A 21 -0.37 9.49 10.36
CA PRO A 21 -1.25 9.80 9.23
C PRO A 21 -2.40 8.79 9.09
N GLN A 22 -3.64 9.30 8.97
CA GLN A 22 -4.84 8.46 8.93
C GLN A 22 -4.80 7.42 7.80
N ASN A 23 -4.32 7.79 6.62
CA ASN A 23 -4.18 6.87 5.48
C ASN A 23 -3.20 5.72 5.76
N SER A 24 -2.16 5.96 6.55
CA SER A 24 -1.23 4.90 6.99
C SER A 24 -1.90 3.96 7.98
N ILE A 25 -2.68 4.52 8.92
CA ILE A 25 -3.47 3.74 9.89
C ILE A 25 -4.49 2.87 9.16
N ASP A 26 -5.26 3.44 8.25
CA ASP A 26 -6.32 2.74 7.53
C ASP A 26 -5.76 1.58 6.68
N ARG A 27 -4.61 1.79 6.02
CA ARG A 27 -3.94 0.72 5.24
C ARG A 27 -3.42 -0.40 6.12
N PHE A 28 -2.88 -0.07 7.29
CA PHE A 28 -2.46 -1.07 8.27
C PHE A 28 -3.65 -1.85 8.84
N LEU A 29 -4.76 -1.17 9.16
CA LEU A 29 -5.98 -1.85 9.61
C LEU A 29 -6.55 -2.77 8.53
N GLY A 30 -6.55 -2.33 7.26
CA GLY A 30 -6.96 -3.17 6.14
C GLY A 30 -6.04 -4.38 5.92
N TYR A 31 -4.72 -4.24 6.15
CA TYR A 31 -3.79 -5.37 6.15
C TYR A 31 -4.17 -6.39 7.24
N ARG A 32 -4.38 -5.95 8.47
CA ARG A 32 -4.77 -6.83 9.59
C ARG A 32 -6.10 -7.50 9.35
N GLN A 33 -7.10 -6.75 8.91
CA GLN A 33 -8.43 -7.27 8.60
C GLN A 33 -8.36 -8.37 7.54
N ALA A 34 -7.61 -8.17 6.47
CA ALA A 34 -7.47 -9.18 5.41
C ALA A 34 -6.80 -10.47 5.92
N LEU A 35 -5.82 -10.39 6.82
CA LEU A 35 -5.24 -11.57 7.45
C LEU A 35 -6.28 -12.31 8.31
N GLU A 36 -7.00 -11.58 9.16
CA GLU A 36 -8.01 -12.14 10.08
C GLU A 36 -9.14 -12.84 9.32
N GLU A 37 -9.72 -12.19 8.30
CA GLU A 37 -10.78 -12.74 7.47
C GLU A 37 -10.37 -14.02 6.73
N ASN A 38 -9.08 -14.14 6.41
CA ASN A 38 -8.51 -15.33 5.77
C ASN A 38 -7.85 -16.31 6.74
N ARG A 39 -8.01 -16.12 8.06
CA ARG A 39 -7.47 -16.97 9.11
C ARG A 39 -5.95 -17.14 9.06
N ILE A 40 -5.26 -16.09 8.67
CA ILE A 40 -3.79 -15.99 8.71
C ILE A 40 -3.42 -15.29 10.01
N GLU A 41 -2.53 -15.90 10.79
CA GLU A 41 -2.08 -15.33 12.05
C GLU A 41 -1.30 -14.03 11.80
N TYR A 42 -1.66 -12.98 12.55
CA TYR A 42 -0.94 -11.73 12.52
C TYR A 42 0.39 -11.84 13.27
N ASP A 43 1.47 -11.55 12.58
CA ASP A 43 2.81 -11.52 13.13
C ASP A 43 3.32 -10.05 13.15
N LYS A 44 3.52 -9.52 14.36
CA LYS A 44 4.00 -8.14 14.54
C LYS A 44 5.42 -7.92 13.99
N ASP A 45 6.24 -8.98 13.94
CA ASP A 45 7.62 -8.92 13.49
C ASP A 45 7.71 -8.84 11.95
N LEU A 46 6.60 -9.04 11.24
CA LEU A 46 6.46 -8.79 9.81
C LEU A 46 5.95 -7.38 9.46
N VAL A 47 5.90 -6.46 10.43
CA VAL A 47 5.47 -5.07 10.20
C VAL A 47 6.65 -4.11 10.39
N PHE A 48 7.06 -3.48 9.31
CA PHE A 48 8.19 -2.55 9.23
C PHE A 48 7.66 -1.13 9.00
N ILE A 49 8.18 -0.15 9.74
CA ILE A 49 7.71 1.25 9.65
C ILE A 49 8.62 2.01 8.69
N CYS A 50 8.02 2.57 7.64
CA CYS A 50 8.66 3.52 6.75
C CYS A 50 8.28 4.93 7.20
N ASP A 51 9.21 5.68 7.78
CA ASP A 51 8.95 7.02 8.29
C ASP A 51 8.86 8.04 7.14
N GLU A 52 9.65 7.90 6.09
CA GLU A 52 9.70 8.80 4.93
C GLU A 52 8.98 8.25 3.68
N ILE A 53 8.56 6.99 3.70
CA ILE A 53 7.85 6.31 2.59
C ILE A 53 8.64 6.43 1.26
N ASN A 54 9.93 6.16 1.30
CA ASN A 54 10.82 6.19 0.14
C ASN A 54 11.33 4.80 -0.26
N ASP A 55 12.05 4.72 -1.36
CA ASP A 55 12.62 3.47 -1.88
C ASP A 55 13.79 2.94 -1.03
N SER A 56 14.56 3.82 -0.39
CA SER A 56 15.66 3.41 0.48
C SER A 56 15.14 2.60 1.68
N GLU A 57 14.11 3.08 2.38
CA GLU A 57 13.52 2.36 3.51
C GLU A 57 12.94 1.01 3.07
N GLY A 58 12.27 0.96 1.90
CA GLY A 58 11.77 -0.29 1.35
C GLY A 58 12.88 -1.29 1.04
N TYR A 59 14.01 -0.81 0.53
CA TYR A 59 15.21 -1.61 0.30
C TYR A 59 15.78 -2.14 1.62
N ASP A 60 15.98 -1.26 2.62
CA ASP A 60 16.59 -1.60 3.89
C ASP A 60 15.75 -2.63 4.68
N HIS A 61 14.42 -2.47 4.68
CA HIS A 61 13.52 -3.44 5.30
C HIS A 61 13.55 -4.80 4.59
N MET A 62 13.59 -4.80 3.25
CA MET A 62 13.72 -6.07 2.52
C MET A 62 15.07 -6.73 2.77
N GLN A 63 16.15 -5.95 2.83
CA GLN A 63 17.48 -6.47 3.18
C GLN A 63 17.49 -7.06 4.60
N GLN A 64 16.86 -6.40 5.56
CA GLN A 64 16.70 -6.93 6.92
C GLN A 64 15.97 -8.28 6.93
N ILE A 65 14.89 -8.42 6.16
CA ILE A 65 14.14 -9.69 6.02
C ILE A 65 15.06 -10.80 5.51
N LEU A 66 15.86 -10.52 4.47
CA LEU A 66 16.76 -11.49 3.88
C LEU A 66 17.92 -11.87 4.83
N ASP A 67 18.54 -10.88 5.48
CA ASP A 67 19.66 -11.08 6.40
C ASP A 67 19.27 -11.93 7.62
N GLN A 68 18.06 -11.68 8.14
CA GLN A 68 17.48 -12.42 9.26
C GLN A 68 16.84 -13.76 8.83
N LYS A 69 16.83 -14.05 7.52
CA LYS A 69 16.20 -15.25 6.95
C LYS A 69 14.76 -15.43 7.42
N MET A 70 14.04 -14.33 7.49
CA MET A 70 12.62 -14.35 7.87
C MET A 70 11.82 -15.08 6.79
N ASP A 71 10.88 -15.92 7.22
CA ASP A 71 9.95 -16.61 6.32
C ASP A 71 8.91 -15.61 5.82
N VAL A 72 9.14 -15.05 4.62
CA VAL A 72 8.27 -14.07 3.95
C VAL A 72 8.07 -14.48 2.50
N ASP A 73 6.83 -14.61 2.07
CA ASP A 73 6.46 -14.97 0.69
C ASP A 73 5.82 -13.81 -0.09
N ALA A 74 5.49 -12.71 0.61
CA ALA A 74 5.01 -11.50 -0.04
C ALA A 74 5.29 -10.23 0.78
N VAL A 75 5.33 -9.09 0.09
CA VAL A 75 5.39 -7.75 0.69
C VAL A 75 4.19 -6.94 0.22
N PHE A 76 3.45 -6.35 1.17
CA PHE A 76 2.51 -5.27 0.92
C PHE A 76 3.10 -3.96 1.44
N ALA A 77 3.45 -3.06 0.53
CA ALA A 77 3.97 -1.75 0.88
C ALA A 77 2.87 -0.69 0.90
N VAL A 78 2.96 0.24 1.84
CA VAL A 78 2.03 1.36 2.03
C VAL A 78 1.93 2.27 0.79
N ALA A 79 2.99 2.32 -0.03
CA ALA A 79 3.06 3.08 -1.27
C ALA A 79 3.98 2.38 -2.29
N ASP A 80 4.01 2.89 -3.53
CA ASP A 80 4.80 2.28 -4.60
C ASP A 80 6.32 2.45 -4.38
N LEU A 81 6.80 3.55 -3.80
CA LEU A 81 8.24 3.76 -3.61
C LEU A 81 8.89 2.72 -2.69
N PRO A 82 8.38 2.42 -1.48
CA PRO A 82 8.92 1.32 -0.69
C PRO A 82 8.82 -0.05 -1.40
N ALA A 83 7.79 -0.28 -2.21
CA ALA A 83 7.68 -1.50 -3.00
C ALA A 83 8.77 -1.58 -4.08
N VAL A 84 9.10 -0.46 -4.73
CA VAL A 84 10.21 -0.37 -5.70
C VAL A 84 11.55 -0.68 -5.03
N GLY A 85 11.78 -0.15 -3.82
CA GLY A 85 12.97 -0.46 -3.02
C GLY A 85 13.07 -1.94 -2.69
N ALA A 86 11.96 -2.55 -2.25
CA ALA A 86 11.91 -4.00 -2.00
C ALA A 86 12.23 -4.83 -3.25
N ILE A 87 11.64 -4.49 -4.40
CA ILE A 87 11.92 -5.16 -5.69
C ILE A 87 13.40 -5.05 -6.05
N LYS A 88 14.00 -3.86 -5.90
CA LYS A 88 15.42 -3.65 -6.17
C LYS A 88 16.29 -4.57 -5.29
N CYS A 89 16.02 -4.61 -3.99
CA CYS A 89 16.73 -5.47 -3.06
C CYS A 89 16.60 -6.96 -3.44
N LEU A 90 15.39 -7.43 -3.75
CA LEU A 90 15.14 -8.82 -4.16
C LEU A 90 15.94 -9.19 -5.42
N ILE A 91 15.95 -8.30 -6.44
CA ILE A 91 16.69 -8.52 -7.70
C ILE A 91 18.21 -8.62 -7.42
N GLU A 92 18.77 -7.70 -6.62
CA GLU A 92 20.18 -7.70 -6.27
C GLU A 92 20.60 -8.98 -5.52
N ASN A 93 19.69 -9.53 -4.72
CA ASN A 93 19.88 -10.78 -3.99
C ASN A 93 19.43 -12.04 -4.77
N LYS A 94 19.05 -11.90 -6.06
CA LYS A 94 18.66 -12.99 -6.96
C LYS A 94 17.42 -13.79 -6.48
N VAL A 95 16.52 -13.14 -5.75
CA VAL A 95 15.24 -13.69 -5.34
C VAL A 95 14.22 -13.50 -6.46
N HIS A 96 13.50 -14.56 -6.83
CA HIS A 96 12.55 -14.53 -7.93
C HIS A 96 11.22 -13.87 -7.53
N ILE A 97 10.76 -12.92 -8.36
CA ILE A 97 9.53 -12.18 -8.19
C ILE A 97 8.59 -12.52 -9.36
N PRO A 98 7.37 -12.99 -9.10
CA PRO A 98 6.68 -13.14 -7.82
C PRO A 98 6.80 -14.54 -7.18
N GLU A 99 7.56 -15.46 -7.78
CA GLU A 99 7.54 -16.88 -7.43
C GLU A 99 7.92 -17.10 -5.96
N GLU A 100 9.08 -16.57 -5.53
CA GLU A 100 9.53 -16.68 -4.14
C GLU A 100 8.87 -15.59 -3.29
N VAL A 101 9.02 -14.32 -3.68
CA VAL A 101 8.45 -13.18 -2.96
C VAL A 101 7.63 -12.31 -3.90
N ALA A 102 6.32 -12.23 -3.69
CA ALA A 102 5.45 -11.31 -4.40
C ALA A 102 5.52 -9.91 -3.78
N VAL A 103 5.41 -8.85 -4.58
CA VAL A 103 5.47 -7.48 -4.08
C VAL A 103 4.28 -6.68 -4.61
N MET A 104 3.59 -5.98 -3.69
CA MET A 104 2.44 -5.13 -4.00
C MET A 104 2.60 -3.75 -3.38
N GLY A 105 2.41 -2.72 -4.18
CA GLY A 105 2.42 -1.31 -3.79
C GLY A 105 1.02 -0.71 -3.63
N PHE A 106 0.98 0.62 -3.58
CA PHE A 106 -0.23 1.41 -3.45
C PHE A 106 0.00 2.81 -4.06
N SER A 107 -0.92 3.31 -4.85
CA SER A 107 -1.07 4.63 -5.47
C SER A 107 -0.92 4.66 -7.00
N ASN A 108 -0.45 3.60 -7.64
CA ASN A 108 -0.28 3.48 -9.10
C ASN A 108 0.51 4.64 -9.71
N TRP A 109 1.65 5.00 -9.09
CA TRP A 109 2.54 5.99 -9.65
C TRP A 109 3.17 5.45 -10.95
N LEU A 110 3.56 6.36 -11.84
CA LEU A 110 4.13 6.02 -13.14
C LEU A 110 5.27 5.00 -13.05
N ILE A 111 6.11 5.11 -12.02
CA ILE A 111 7.23 4.19 -11.78
C ILE A 111 6.78 2.73 -11.68
N SER A 112 5.57 2.46 -11.15
CA SER A 112 5.05 1.10 -10.98
C SER A 112 4.93 0.34 -12.30
N SER A 113 4.73 1.05 -13.41
CA SER A 113 4.64 0.47 -14.76
C SER A 113 5.98 0.40 -15.50
N LEU A 114 6.98 1.17 -15.07
CA LEU A 114 8.26 1.34 -15.78
C LEU A 114 9.36 0.40 -15.28
N ILE A 115 9.26 -0.11 -14.06
CA ILE A 115 10.25 -1.05 -13.49
C ILE A 115 10.05 -2.47 -14.02
N THR A 116 11.05 -3.32 -13.80
CA THR A 116 10.99 -4.74 -14.14
C THR A 116 11.35 -5.58 -12.91
N PRO A 117 10.47 -6.50 -12.46
CA PRO A 117 9.09 -6.68 -12.94
C PRO A 117 8.20 -5.48 -12.64
N SER A 118 7.18 -5.23 -13.50
CA SER A 118 6.23 -4.15 -13.26
C SER A 118 5.39 -4.42 -12.02
N LEU A 119 5.20 -3.38 -11.20
CA LEU A 119 4.61 -3.48 -9.86
C LEU A 119 3.08 -3.52 -9.90
N SER A 120 2.49 -4.54 -9.30
CA SER A 120 1.08 -4.60 -8.95
C SER A 120 0.79 -3.60 -7.84
N THR A 121 -0.30 -2.84 -7.97
CA THR A 121 -0.59 -1.73 -7.08
C THR A 121 -2.09 -1.44 -7.00
N ILE A 122 -2.48 -0.52 -6.13
CA ILE A 122 -3.85 0.00 -6.05
C ILE A 122 -3.89 1.39 -6.71
N ASP A 123 -4.74 1.54 -7.71
CA ASP A 123 -5.01 2.85 -8.31
C ASP A 123 -5.98 3.67 -7.46
N GLN A 124 -5.58 4.90 -7.18
CA GLN A 124 -6.43 5.89 -6.52
C GLN A 124 -6.89 6.89 -7.58
N PRO A 125 -8.20 7.04 -7.83
CA PRO A 125 -8.71 7.91 -8.88
C PRO A 125 -8.56 9.40 -8.48
N GLY A 126 -7.34 9.95 -8.57
CA GLY A 126 -6.97 11.27 -8.09
C GLY A 126 -7.82 12.40 -8.69
N GLU A 127 -8.19 12.28 -9.97
CA GLU A 127 -9.08 13.25 -10.61
C GLU A 127 -10.48 13.28 -9.96
N LEU A 128 -11.05 12.10 -9.70
CA LEU A 128 -12.35 11.99 -9.05
C LEU A 128 -12.32 12.50 -7.61
N ILE A 129 -11.24 12.18 -6.88
CA ILE A 129 -11.00 12.69 -5.53
C ILE A 129 -10.93 14.22 -5.55
N GLY A 130 -10.13 14.82 -6.46
CA GLY A 130 -9.98 16.25 -6.61
C GLY A 130 -11.30 16.95 -6.97
N ARG A 131 -12.05 16.41 -7.94
CA ARG A 131 -13.39 16.92 -8.31
C ARG A 131 -14.35 16.91 -7.13
N LYS A 132 -14.37 15.79 -6.37
CA LYS A 132 -15.25 15.66 -5.21
C LYS A 132 -14.88 16.63 -4.10
N ALA A 133 -13.59 16.76 -3.79
CA ALA A 133 -13.11 17.70 -2.79
C ALA A 133 -13.45 19.15 -3.15
N PHE A 134 -13.28 19.54 -4.42
CA PHE A 134 -13.64 20.87 -4.88
C PHE A 134 -15.16 21.13 -4.81
N GLN A 135 -15.99 20.16 -5.19
CA GLN A 135 -17.45 20.28 -5.05
C GLN A 135 -17.86 20.48 -3.59
N VAL A 136 -17.30 19.70 -2.66
CA VAL A 136 -17.57 19.85 -1.23
C VAL A 136 -17.15 21.23 -0.73
N PHE A 137 -15.98 21.72 -1.14
CA PHE A 137 -15.53 23.07 -0.81
C PHE A 137 -16.51 24.15 -1.29
N LEU A 138 -17.04 24.05 -2.51
CA LEU A 138 -18.04 25.00 -3.03
C LEU A 138 -19.34 24.95 -2.22
N ASP A 139 -19.86 23.75 -1.97
CA ASP A 139 -21.10 23.55 -1.21
C ASP A 139 -20.99 24.14 0.22
N GLU A 140 -19.87 23.90 0.90
CA GLU A 140 -19.59 24.46 2.23
C GLU A 140 -19.43 25.99 2.20
N SER A 141 -18.74 26.52 1.18
CA SER A 141 -18.57 27.97 1.00
C SER A 141 -19.92 28.68 0.80
N ASP A 142 -20.80 28.09 0.02
CA ASP A 142 -22.13 28.65 -0.24
C ASP A 142 -23.06 28.51 0.98
N ALA A 143 -23.03 27.41 1.70
CA ALA A 143 -23.73 27.25 2.98
C ALA A 143 -23.29 28.33 3.98
N LYS A 144 -21.97 28.58 4.08
CA LYS A 144 -21.42 29.61 4.96
C LYS A 144 -21.89 31.02 4.57
N LYS A 145 -21.96 31.37 3.28
CA LYS A 145 -22.51 32.64 2.78
C LYS A 145 -24.00 32.80 3.15
N ARG A 146 -24.77 31.71 3.10
CA ARG A 146 -26.19 31.68 3.48
C ARG A 146 -26.40 31.58 5.00
N LYS A 147 -25.33 31.52 5.79
CA LYS A 147 -25.38 31.31 7.25
C LYS A 147 -26.06 30.01 7.66
N GLU A 148 -26.01 29.01 6.79
CA GLU A 148 -26.50 27.67 7.05
C GLU A 148 -25.44 26.84 7.79
N PRO A 149 -25.82 25.85 8.63
CA PRO A 149 -24.85 24.99 9.29
C PRO A 149 -24.11 24.13 8.28
N VAL A 150 -22.77 24.05 8.40
CA VAL A 150 -21.94 23.13 7.61
C VAL A 150 -22.09 21.72 8.18
N VAL A 151 -22.52 20.78 7.36
CA VAL A 151 -22.65 19.37 7.72
C VAL A 151 -21.45 18.62 7.17
N PHE A 152 -20.59 18.13 8.07
CA PHE A 152 -19.45 17.30 7.67
C PHE A 152 -19.93 15.94 7.16
N LYS A 153 -19.46 15.55 5.98
CA LYS A 153 -19.80 14.27 5.35
C LYS A 153 -18.50 13.51 5.00
N LYS A 154 -18.51 12.22 5.26
CA LYS A 154 -17.47 11.31 4.78
C LYS A 154 -17.87 10.84 3.37
N TYR A 155 -16.93 10.89 2.43
CA TYR A 155 -17.09 10.35 1.09
C TYR A 155 -16.06 9.26 0.88
N GLU A 156 -16.50 8.09 0.47
CA GLU A 156 -15.64 6.99 0.08
C GLU A 156 -15.62 6.87 -1.43
N ILE A 157 -14.43 6.81 -2.00
CA ILE A 157 -14.21 6.69 -3.44
C ILE A 157 -13.48 5.38 -3.66
N GLU A 158 -14.07 4.52 -4.47
CA GLU A 158 -13.54 3.19 -4.75
C GLU A 158 -12.17 3.28 -5.42
N THR A 159 -11.28 2.40 -5.02
CA THR A 159 -9.96 2.19 -5.62
C THR A 159 -9.96 0.94 -6.48
N THR A 160 -9.01 0.83 -7.40
CA THR A 160 -8.92 -0.30 -8.33
C THR A 160 -7.60 -1.04 -8.19
N LEU A 161 -7.66 -2.37 -8.12
CA LEU A 161 -6.48 -3.20 -8.20
C LEU A 161 -5.92 -3.19 -9.63
N ILE A 162 -4.64 -2.88 -9.78
CA ILE A 162 -3.88 -2.99 -11.02
C ILE A 162 -2.88 -4.14 -10.85
N GLU A 163 -3.27 -5.30 -11.34
CA GLU A 163 -2.41 -6.48 -11.34
C GLU A 163 -1.35 -6.38 -12.45
N ARG A 164 -0.08 -6.66 -12.09
CA ARG A 164 1.06 -6.67 -12.98
C ARG A 164 1.97 -7.88 -12.68
N LYS A 165 3.25 -7.78 -13.05
CA LYS A 165 4.19 -8.91 -13.01
C LYS A 165 4.81 -9.19 -11.64
N SER A 166 4.61 -8.34 -10.64
CA SER A 166 5.17 -8.52 -9.30
C SER A 166 4.29 -9.36 -8.36
N THR A 167 3.09 -9.81 -8.83
CA THR A 167 2.17 -10.69 -8.07
C THR A 167 1.56 -11.79 -8.92
#